data_3d330db069d68aa51d8651fc95aa5cb9
#
_entry.id   3d330db069d68aa51d8651fc95aa5cb9
#
_cell.length_a   1.000
_cell.length_b   1.000
_cell.length_c   1.000
_cell.angle_alpha   90.00
_cell.angle_beta   90.00
_cell.angle_gamma   90.00
#
_symmetry.space_group_name_H-M   'P 1'
#
loop_
_entity.id
_entity.type
_entity.pdbx_description
1 polymer ?
#
loop_
_entity_poly.entity_id
_entity_poly.type
_entity_poly.pdbx_seq_one_letter_code
_entity_poly.pdbx_strand_id
1 'polypeptide(L)'
;MDPVQHSDPKVNEIRGQISEIVSRISAENSSPASMHDFRVVFGVTHSNLIFDIAVSDDFPLEDEALCREIAEEVKKLDPGYNTVITVDRDYQTSRFGEKIQ
;
A
#
# COMPACT_ATOMS: atom_id res chain seq x y z
N MET A 1 1.58 27.25 -3.03
CA MET A 1 1.57 26.72 -3.22
C MET A 1 1.96 25.83 -3.58
N ASP A 2 2.57 25.65 -3.43
CA ASP A 2 2.91 24.85 -3.88
C ASP A 2 2.37 23.59 -3.90
N PRO A 3 1.39 23.40 -3.69
CA PRO A 3 0.73 22.12 -3.81
C PRO A 3 0.87 21.50 -5.15
N VAL A 4 1.52 22.17 -5.93
CA VAL A 4 1.70 21.69 -7.28
C VAL A 4 2.31 20.32 -7.34
N GLN A 5 3.22 20.05 -6.47
CA GLN A 5 3.88 18.76 -6.54
C GLN A 5 2.93 17.62 -6.23
N HIS A 6 1.80 17.93 -5.63
CA HIS A 6 0.83 16.90 -5.36
C HIS A 6 0.04 16.52 -6.58
N SER A 7 0.22 17.27 -7.64
CA SER A 7 -0.57 17.07 -8.83
C SER A 7 0.17 16.29 -9.91
N ASP A 8 1.25 15.64 -9.56
CA ASP A 8 1.96 14.86 -10.56
C ASP A 8 1.02 13.79 -11.07
N PRO A 9 0.60 13.87 -12.34
CA PRO A 9 -0.38 12.91 -12.85
C PRO A 9 0.15 11.50 -12.89
N LYS A 10 1.45 11.34 -13.07
CA LYS A 10 2.02 10.01 -13.09
C LYS A 10 1.92 9.36 -11.72
N VAL A 11 2.23 10.09 -10.67
CA VAL A 11 2.14 9.57 -9.32
C VAL A 11 0.69 9.26 -8.98
N ASN A 12 -0.23 10.14 -9.37
CA ASN A 12 -1.64 9.91 -9.08
C ASN A 12 -2.16 8.68 -9.81
N GLU A 13 -1.71 8.48 -11.03
CA GLU A 13 -2.11 7.31 -11.79
C GLU A 13 -1.63 6.03 -11.13
N ILE A 14 -0.37 6.02 -10.72
CA ILE A 14 0.19 4.85 -10.05
C ILE A 14 -0.53 4.59 -8.75
N ARG A 15 -0.77 5.65 -7.98
CA ARG A 15 -1.48 5.51 -6.72
C ARG A 15 -2.85 4.87 -6.93
N GLY A 16 -3.55 5.29 -7.96
CA GLY A 16 -4.86 4.71 -8.26
C GLY A 16 -4.77 3.24 -8.58
N GLN A 17 -3.76 2.86 -9.33
CA GLN A 17 -3.57 1.46 -9.70
C GLN A 17 -3.26 0.60 -8.47
N ILE A 18 -2.38 1.11 -7.59
CA ILE A 18 -2.03 0.37 -6.39
C ILE A 18 -3.24 0.30 -5.46
N SER A 19 -3.99 1.39 -5.37
CA SER A 19 -5.16 1.42 -4.52
C SER A 19 -6.18 0.36 -4.96
N GLU A 20 -6.32 0.17 -6.26
CA GLU A 20 -7.21 -0.86 -6.76
C GLU A 20 -6.74 -2.25 -6.38
N ILE A 21 -5.43 -2.48 -6.46
CA ILE A 21 -4.86 -3.76 -6.07
C ILE A 21 -5.17 -4.03 -4.60
N VAL A 22 -4.95 -3.03 -3.76
CA VAL A 22 -5.20 -3.18 -2.32
C VAL A 22 -6.68 -3.45 -2.06
N SER A 23 -7.55 -2.74 -2.75
CA SER A 23 -8.98 -2.95 -2.58
C SER A 23 -9.39 -4.36 -2.98
N ARG A 24 -8.82 -4.87 -4.05
CA ARG A 24 -9.16 -6.21 -4.50
C ARG A 24 -8.69 -7.25 -3.49
N ILE A 25 -7.50 -7.08 -2.96
CA ILE A 25 -6.98 -8.01 -1.97
C ILE A 25 -7.83 -7.96 -0.71
N SER A 26 -8.24 -6.75 -0.31
CA SER A 26 -9.13 -6.58 0.83
C SER A 26 -10.43 -7.35 0.63
N ALA A 27 -11.00 -7.23 -0.56
CA ALA A 27 -12.26 -7.91 -0.85
C ALA A 27 -12.08 -9.42 -0.87
N GLU A 28 -10.98 -9.88 -1.44
CA GLU A 28 -10.74 -11.31 -1.53
C GLU A 28 -10.57 -11.95 -0.17
N ASN A 29 -10.06 -11.20 0.78
CA ASN A 29 -9.83 -11.72 2.12
C ASN A 29 -10.91 -11.32 3.10
N SER A 30 -11.92 -10.61 2.64
CA SER A 30 -13.04 -10.15 3.46
C SER A 30 -12.57 -9.42 4.70
N SER A 31 -11.52 -8.64 4.56
CA SER A 31 -10.94 -7.95 5.68
C SER A 31 -10.38 -6.62 5.18
N PRO A 32 -10.57 -5.53 5.92
CA PRO A 32 -10.18 -4.22 5.42
C PRO A 32 -8.67 -4.05 5.34
N ALA A 33 -8.24 -3.37 4.29
CA ALA A 33 -6.86 -2.99 4.11
C ALA A 33 -6.85 -1.61 3.47
N SER A 34 -5.96 -0.75 3.89
CA SER A 34 -5.87 0.58 3.34
C SER A 34 -4.41 0.97 3.13
N MET A 35 -4.20 1.86 2.18
CA MET A 35 -2.85 2.30 1.81
C MET A 35 -2.65 3.72 2.31
N HIS A 36 -1.46 3.97 2.87
CA HIS A 36 -1.11 5.29 3.40
C HIS A 36 0.29 5.67 2.98
N ASP A 37 0.54 6.96 2.95
CA ASP A 37 1.89 7.52 2.74
C ASP A 37 2.52 7.06 1.43
N PHE A 38 1.73 7.05 0.39
CA PHE A 38 2.21 6.59 -0.91
C PHE A 38 3.21 7.59 -1.50
N ARG A 39 4.37 7.09 -1.91
CA ARG A 39 5.40 7.89 -2.55
C ARG A 39 6.06 7.11 -3.65
N VAL A 40 6.59 7.82 -4.63
CA VAL A 40 7.32 7.19 -5.73
C VAL A 40 8.66 7.88 -5.85
N VAL A 41 9.71 7.07 -5.92
CA VAL A 41 11.04 7.57 -6.23
C VAL A 41 11.40 7.05 -7.61
N PHE A 42 11.42 7.94 -8.58
CA PHE A 42 11.68 7.58 -9.97
C PHE A 42 13.17 7.40 -10.19
N GLY A 43 13.55 6.29 -10.78
CA GLY A 43 14.93 6.04 -11.15
C GLY A 43 15.05 5.95 -12.65
N VAL A 44 16.26 5.70 -13.13
CA VAL A 44 16.52 5.65 -14.55
C VAL A 44 15.86 4.42 -15.17
N THR A 45 16.06 3.26 -14.57
CA THR A 45 15.51 2.03 -15.13
C THR A 45 14.42 1.44 -14.24
N HIS A 46 14.37 1.84 -12.98
CA HIS A 46 13.41 1.30 -12.04
C HIS A 46 12.84 2.44 -11.21
N SER A 47 11.65 2.23 -10.72
CA SER A 47 11.03 3.18 -9.81
C SER A 47 10.65 2.44 -8.54
N ASN A 48 10.81 3.11 -7.41
CA ASN A 48 10.45 2.54 -6.12
C ASN A 48 9.13 3.12 -5.65
N LEU A 49 8.20 2.23 -5.37
CA LEU A 49 6.89 2.62 -4.84
C LEU A 49 6.92 2.32 -3.35
N ILE A 50 6.79 3.36 -2.55
CA ILE A 50 6.94 3.25 -1.10
C ILE A 50 5.62 3.60 -0.46
N PHE A 51 5.07 2.70 0.33
CA PHE A 51 3.79 2.98 0.97
C PHE A 51 3.58 2.05 2.16
N ASP A 52 2.62 2.43 2.99
CA ASP A 52 2.21 1.66 4.15
C ASP A 52 0.87 1.02 3.87
N ILE A 53 0.68 -0.19 4.36
CA ILE A 53 -0.59 -0.89 4.28
C ILE A 53 -1.05 -1.14 5.71
N ALA A 54 -2.24 -0.64 6.05
CA ALA A 54 -2.83 -0.86 7.37
C ALA A 54 -3.89 -1.94 7.23
N VAL A 55 -3.77 -2.98 8.02
CA VAL A 55 -4.72 -4.08 8.00
C VAL A 55 -5.12 -4.39 9.44
N SER A 56 -6.25 -5.06 9.60
CA SER A 56 -6.67 -5.45 10.93
C SER A 56 -5.77 -6.57 11.43
N ASP A 57 -5.76 -6.73 12.73
CA ASP A 57 -4.90 -7.69 13.38
C ASP A 57 -5.18 -9.12 12.92
N ASP A 58 -6.40 -9.39 12.56
CA ASP A 58 -6.80 -10.74 12.15
C ASP A 58 -6.83 -10.93 10.63
N PHE A 59 -6.17 -10.05 9.90
CA PHE A 59 -6.10 -10.18 8.45
C PHE A 59 -5.50 -11.56 8.12
N PRO A 60 -6.13 -12.31 7.20
CA PRO A 60 -5.74 -13.71 6.99
C PRO A 60 -4.35 -13.92 6.42
N LEU A 61 -3.82 -12.96 5.68
CA LEU A 61 -2.49 -13.11 5.11
C LEU A 61 -1.45 -12.59 6.07
N GLU A 62 -0.31 -13.26 6.13
CA GLU A 62 0.82 -12.77 6.89
C GLU A 62 1.44 -11.59 6.15
N ASP A 63 2.22 -10.80 6.89
CA ASP A 63 2.83 -9.61 6.31
C ASP A 63 3.63 -9.94 5.06
N GLU A 64 4.41 -11.00 5.12
CA GLU A 64 5.23 -11.40 4.00
C GLU A 64 4.39 -11.79 2.79
N ALA A 65 3.35 -12.57 3.03
CA ALA A 65 2.49 -13.01 1.94
C ALA A 65 1.74 -11.82 1.33
N LEU A 66 1.28 -10.93 2.17
CA LEU A 66 0.58 -9.74 1.70
C LEU A 66 1.49 -8.88 0.82
N CYS A 67 2.70 -8.63 1.29
CA CYS A 67 3.64 -7.84 0.52
C CYS A 67 3.98 -8.50 -0.80
N ARG A 68 4.16 -9.81 -0.79
CA ARG A 68 4.48 -10.54 -2.01
C ARG A 68 3.34 -10.44 -3.01
N GLU A 69 2.12 -10.59 -2.53
CA GLU A 69 0.98 -10.55 -3.43
C GLU A 69 0.85 -9.19 -4.08
N ILE A 70 1.02 -8.13 -3.29
CA ILE A 70 0.96 -6.79 -3.83
C ILE A 70 2.09 -6.57 -4.83
N ALA A 71 3.29 -7.00 -4.47
CA ALA A 71 4.44 -6.81 -5.34
C ALA A 71 4.27 -7.53 -6.68
N GLU A 72 3.71 -8.71 -6.66
CA GLU A 72 3.48 -9.44 -7.90
C GLU A 72 2.49 -8.72 -8.80
N GLU A 73 1.43 -8.19 -8.21
CA GLU A 73 0.46 -7.45 -9.00
C GLU A 73 1.08 -6.17 -9.56
N VAL A 74 1.93 -5.52 -8.78
CA VAL A 74 2.59 -4.31 -9.24
C VAL A 74 3.52 -4.62 -10.40
N LYS A 75 4.23 -5.74 -10.33
CA LYS A 75 5.13 -6.12 -11.42
C LYS A 75 4.36 -6.38 -12.71
N LYS A 76 3.13 -6.78 -12.61
CA LYS A 76 2.31 -6.95 -13.81
C LYS A 76 2.00 -5.62 -14.47
N LEU A 77 1.95 -4.56 -13.69
CA LEU A 77 1.75 -3.23 -14.26
C LEU A 77 3.00 -2.76 -14.99
N ASP A 78 4.14 -2.97 -14.36
CA ASP A 78 5.41 -2.53 -14.93
C ASP A 78 6.54 -3.27 -14.21
N PRO A 79 7.31 -4.08 -14.93
CA PRO A 79 8.36 -4.85 -14.26
C PRO A 79 9.46 -3.99 -13.64
N GLY A 80 9.52 -2.71 -14.01
CA GLY A 80 10.47 -1.79 -13.40
C GLY A 80 10.02 -1.21 -12.07
N TYR A 81 8.82 -1.55 -11.62
CA TYR A 81 8.32 -1.04 -10.34
C TYR A 81 8.76 -1.97 -9.22
N ASN A 82 9.47 -1.40 -8.26
CA ASN A 82 9.83 -2.10 -7.03
C ASN A 82 8.97 -1.56 -5.90
N THR A 83 8.61 -2.42 -4.98
CA THR A 83 7.75 -1.99 -3.87
C THR A 83 8.52 -2.05 -2.57
N VAL A 84 8.31 -1.04 -1.73
CA VAL A 84 8.79 -1.00 -0.36
C VAL A 84 7.56 -0.80 0.50
N ILE A 85 7.09 -1.87 1.12
CA ILE A 85 5.80 -1.88 1.80
C ILE A 85 6.02 -2.12 3.28
N THR A 86 5.41 -1.26 4.10
CA THR A 86 5.37 -1.47 5.53
C THR A 86 3.96 -1.87 5.91
N VAL A 87 3.80 -2.99 6.60
CA VAL A 87 2.50 -3.47 7.01
C VAL A 87 2.29 -3.13 8.47
N ASP A 88 1.16 -2.49 8.76
CA ASP A 88 0.80 -2.08 10.10
C ASP A 88 -0.44 -2.85 10.53
N ARG A 89 -0.28 -3.73 11.50
CA ARG A 89 -1.38 -4.54 12.01
C ARG A 89 -1.91 -4.05 13.33
N ASP A 90 -1.32 -2.97 13.86
CA ASP A 90 -1.77 -2.41 15.12
C ASP A 90 -2.90 -1.47 14.97
N TYR A 91 -3.28 -1.24 13.76
CA TYR A 91 -4.29 -0.29 13.42
C TYR A 91 -5.52 -0.43 14.27
N GLN A 92 -5.95 -1.64 14.54
CA GLN A 92 -7.16 -1.87 15.25
C GLN A 92 -7.00 -1.71 16.72
N THR A 93 -5.90 -2.17 17.25
CA THR A 93 -5.64 -2.04 18.65
C THR A 93 -5.41 -0.63 19.05
N SER A 94 -4.85 0.15 18.19
CA SER A 94 -4.52 1.51 18.60
C SER A 94 -5.74 2.31 18.93
N ARG A 95 -6.89 1.95 18.45
CA ARG A 95 -8.05 2.72 18.80
C ARG A 95 -8.56 2.38 20.16
N PHE A 96 -8.11 1.37 20.76
CA PHE A 96 -8.50 1.08 22.09
C PHE A 96 -7.79 1.91 23.06
N GLY A 97 -7.11 2.31 22.55
CA GLY A 97 -6.49 2.89 23.45
C GLY A 97 -6.94 2.48 24.58
N GLU A 98 -7.64 2.14 23.88
CA GLU A 98 -7.86 1.81 24.41
C GLU A 98 -7.71 1.30 25.01
N LYS A 99 -7.72 1.30 25.04
CA LYS A 99 -7.69 0.67 25.59
C LYS A 99 -7.27 0.45 26.23
N ILE A 100 -7.34 0.72 26.20
CA ILE A 100 -7.10 0.49 26.74
C ILE A 100 -6.68 0.43 27.24
N GLN A 101 -6.69 0.63 27.33
CA GLN A 101 -6.45 0.49 27.77
C GLN A 101 -6.15 0.61 28.21
#